data_c2fa8af688f9beeebf1f3576a8a08442
#
_entry.id   c2fa8af688f9beeebf1f3576a8a08442
#
_cell.length_a   1.000
_cell.length_b   1.000
_cell.length_c   1.000
_cell.angle_alpha   90.00
_cell.angle_beta   90.00
_cell.angle_gamma   90.00
#
_symmetry.space_group_name_H-M   'P 1'
#
loop_
_entity.id
_entity.type
_entity.pdbx_description
1 polymer ?
#
loop_
_entity_poly.entity_id
_entity_poly.type
_entity_poly.pdbx_seq_one_letter_code
_entity_poly.pdbx_strand_id
1 'polypeptide(L)'
;MQNKRDSYNREDLLASSQGELFGEGYPQLPAPNMLMMDRITKMSETEGEFGKGLILAELDITPDLWFFDCHFPGDPVMPGCLGLDAMWQLVGFFLGWVGGKGKGRALGVGE
;
A
#
# COMPACT_ATOMS: atom_id res chain seq x y z
N MET A 1 -10.28 14.25 -8.94
CA MET A 1 -9.78 13.39 -7.86
C MET A 1 -9.77 14.14 -6.53
N GLN A 2 -10.08 13.46 -5.46
CA GLN A 2 -10.11 14.01 -4.11
C GLN A 2 -8.84 13.65 -3.34
N ASN A 3 -8.51 14.45 -2.34
CA ASN A 3 -7.49 14.15 -1.33
C ASN A 3 -6.07 13.86 -1.86
N LYS A 4 -5.65 14.55 -2.92
CA LYS A 4 -4.27 14.42 -3.38
C LYS A 4 -3.35 15.20 -2.43
N ARG A 5 -2.60 14.47 -1.60
CA ARG A 5 -1.66 15.00 -0.61
C ARG A 5 -0.33 14.26 -0.74
N ASP A 6 0.68 14.69 0.00
CA ASP A 6 2.00 14.06 -0.03
C ASP A 6 2.24 13.09 1.12
N SER A 7 1.27 12.91 2.02
CA SER A 7 1.34 11.95 3.11
C SER A 7 -0.07 11.51 3.52
N TYR A 8 -0.15 10.30 4.09
CA TYR A 8 -1.44 9.71 4.49
C TYR A 8 -1.25 8.90 5.77
N ASN A 9 -2.18 9.08 6.70
CA ASN A 9 -2.18 8.32 7.95
C ASN A 9 -2.98 7.02 7.81
N ARG A 10 -3.06 6.23 8.89
CA ARG A 10 -3.78 4.96 8.91
C ARG A 10 -5.25 5.11 8.52
N GLU A 11 -5.91 6.13 9.02
CA GLU A 11 -7.33 6.37 8.72
C GLU A 11 -7.55 6.64 7.23
N ASP A 12 -6.64 7.38 6.61
CA ASP A 12 -6.68 7.62 5.17
C ASP A 12 -6.56 6.32 4.38
N LEU A 13 -5.66 5.43 4.79
CA LEU A 13 -5.46 4.17 4.10
C LEU A 13 -6.66 3.24 4.25
N LEU A 14 -7.29 3.25 5.42
CA LEU A 14 -8.55 2.52 5.63
C LEU A 14 -9.67 3.09 4.77
N ALA A 15 -9.74 4.41 4.62
CA ALA A 15 -10.70 5.04 3.71
C ALA A 15 -10.44 4.63 2.25
N SER A 16 -9.17 4.55 1.84
CA SER A 16 -8.81 4.04 0.51
C SER A 16 -9.34 2.62 0.30
N SER A 17 -9.25 1.77 1.32
CA SER A 17 -9.74 0.39 1.21
C SER A 17 -11.25 0.29 0.98
N GLN A 18 -11.99 1.33 1.36
CA GLN A 18 -13.43 1.43 1.14
C GLN A 18 -13.79 2.22 -0.13
N GLY A 19 -12.79 2.65 -0.89
CA GLY A 19 -13.02 3.45 -2.09
C GLY A 19 -13.35 4.91 -1.81
N GLU A 20 -13.09 5.40 -0.60
CA GLU A 20 -13.54 6.72 -0.14
C GLU A 20 -12.46 7.80 -0.15
N LEU A 21 -11.19 7.44 -0.40
CA LEU A 21 -10.11 8.42 -0.34
C LEU A 21 -9.99 9.24 -1.63
N PHE A 22 -9.77 8.60 -2.76
CA PHE A 22 -9.60 9.29 -4.05
C PHE A 22 -10.92 9.47 -4.79
N GLY A 23 -11.92 8.70 -4.44
CA GLY A 23 -13.23 8.76 -5.04
C GLY A 23 -13.56 7.53 -5.89
N GLU A 24 -14.77 7.54 -6.43
CA GLU A 24 -15.29 6.43 -7.23
C GLU A 24 -14.48 6.23 -8.51
N GLY A 25 -14.20 4.97 -8.84
CA GLY A 25 -13.47 4.62 -10.06
C GLY A 25 -11.96 4.63 -9.94
N TYR A 26 -11.41 5.10 -8.83
CA TYR A 26 -9.98 5.06 -8.58
C TYR A 26 -9.56 3.75 -7.91
N PRO A 27 -8.30 3.33 -8.07
CA PRO A 27 -7.79 2.15 -7.36
C PRO A 27 -7.95 2.30 -5.86
N GLN A 28 -8.21 1.20 -5.18
CA GLN A 28 -8.30 1.18 -3.73
C GLN A 28 -7.32 0.16 -3.14
N LEU A 29 -6.84 0.45 -1.93
CA LEU A 29 -6.01 -0.49 -1.19
C LEU A 29 -6.87 -1.65 -0.68
N PRO A 30 -6.24 -2.81 -0.42
CA PRO A 30 -6.96 -3.86 0.29
C PRO A 30 -7.22 -3.43 1.74
N ALA A 31 -8.27 -3.96 2.32
CA ALA A 31 -8.56 -3.76 3.74
C ALA A 31 -7.70 -4.72 4.59
N PRO A 32 -7.56 -4.48 5.89
CA PRO A 32 -7.00 -5.49 6.77
C PRO A 32 -7.78 -6.82 6.65
N ASN A 33 -7.14 -7.94 6.71
CA ASN A 33 -5.72 -8.14 7.11
C ASN A 33 -4.68 -7.97 6.00
N MET A 34 -5.07 -7.80 4.73
CA MET A 34 -4.11 -7.72 3.62
C MET A 34 -3.43 -6.35 3.48
N LEU A 35 -3.95 -5.30 4.09
CA LEU A 35 -3.31 -3.99 4.05
C LEU A 35 -1.92 -4.06 4.72
N MET A 36 -0.87 -3.77 3.96
CA MET A 36 0.52 -3.98 4.38
C MET A 36 1.28 -2.67 4.64
N MET A 37 0.61 -1.62 5.06
CA MET A 37 1.28 -0.41 5.53
C MET A 37 0.43 0.32 6.56
N ASP A 38 1.09 0.98 7.49
CA ASP A 38 0.42 1.79 8.51
C ASP A 38 0.28 3.24 8.07
N ARG A 39 1.22 3.73 7.28
CA ARG A 39 1.20 5.11 6.79
C ARG A 39 2.04 5.27 5.54
N ILE A 40 1.71 6.30 4.77
CA ILE A 40 2.52 6.75 3.65
C ILE A 40 3.12 8.09 4.07
N THR A 41 4.45 8.15 4.15
CA THR A 41 5.15 9.30 4.71
C THR A 41 5.51 10.35 3.67
N LYS A 42 5.62 9.96 2.41
CA LYS A 42 5.98 10.89 1.35
C LYS A 42 5.52 10.39 -0.01
N MET A 43 5.01 11.30 -0.81
CA MET A 43 4.71 11.07 -2.23
C MET A 43 5.18 12.26 -3.05
N SER A 44 5.73 11.98 -4.23
CA SER A 44 6.21 13.01 -5.16
C SER A 44 6.09 12.50 -6.59
N GLU A 45 5.78 13.39 -7.51
CA GLU A 45 5.75 13.06 -8.95
C GLU A 45 7.11 13.25 -9.62
N THR A 46 8.07 13.89 -8.95
CA THR A 46 9.32 14.32 -9.57
C THR A 46 10.59 13.82 -8.88
N GLU A 47 10.46 13.26 -7.68
CA GLU A 47 11.59 12.71 -6.93
C GLU A 47 11.81 11.24 -7.27
N GLY A 48 12.77 10.62 -6.58
CA GLY A 48 13.12 9.22 -6.77
C GLY A 48 14.35 9.05 -7.66
N GLU A 49 14.80 7.82 -7.77
CA GLU A 49 16.02 7.47 -8.50
C GLU A 49 16.01 7.97 -9.95
N PHE A 50 14.85 7.93 -10.58
CA PHE A 50 14.70 8.32 -11.99
C PHE A 50 14.07 9.70 -12.17
N GLY A 51 13.77 10.41 -11.07
CA GLY A 51 13.12 11.71 -11.15
C GLY A 51 11.69 11.68 -11.66
N LYS A 52 11.03 10.53 -11.61
CA LYS A 52 9.68 10.32 -12.18
C LYS A 52 8.63 9.96 -11.15
N GLY A 53 9.01 9.88 -9.89
CA GLY A 53 8.06 9.63 -8.83
C GLY A 53 8.68 8.86 -7.67
N LEU A 54 8.10 9.05 -6.50
CA LEU A 54 8.52 8.39 -5.26
C LEU A 54 7.31 8.20 -4.36
N ILE A 55 7.25 7.02 -3.73
CA ILE A 55 6.33 6.76 -2.62
C ILE A 55 7.10 6.06 -1.51
N LEU A 56 6.99 6.59 -0.29
CA LEU A 56 7.58 6.00 0.90
C LEU A 56 6.48 5.68 1.90
N ALA A 57 6.51 4.47 2.43
CA ALA A 57 5.54 3.99 3.40
C ALA A 57 6.21 3.20 4.50
N GLU A 58 5.49 2.98 5.58
CA GLU A 58 5.98 2.25 6.74
C GLU A 58 4.93 1.27 7.24
N LEU A 59 5.40 0.10 7.65
CA LEU A 59 4.62 -0.88 8.40
C LEU A 59 5.32 -1.13 9.72
N ASP A 60 4.62 -0.89 10.83
CA ASP A 60 5.15 -1.20 12.16
C ASP A 60 5.05 -2.70 12.40
N ILE A 61 6.19 -3.37 12.53
CA ILE A 61 6.24 -4.81 12.76
C ILE A 61 6.14 -5.06 14.27
N THR A 62 4.99 -5.51 14.71
CA THR A 62 4.71 -5.80 16.11
C THR A 62 4.41 -7.29 16.29
N PRO A 63 4.67 -7.87 17.50
CA PRO A 63 4.48 -9.31 17.71
C PRO A 63 3.04 -9.80 17.55
N ASP A 64 2.06 -8.90 17.60
CA ASP A 64 0.64 -9.23 17.51
C ASP A 64 0.09 -9.24 16.08
N LEU A 65 0.94 -9.00 15.07
CA LEU A 65 0.48 -9.07 13.68
C LEU A 65 0.00 -10.49 13.35
N TRP A 66 -1.11 -10.57 12.62
CA TRP A 66 -1.86 -11.80 12.43
C TRP A 66 -1.04 -12.96 11.85
N PHE A 67 -0.08 -12.67 10.96
CA PHE A 67 0.69 -13.71 10.30
C PHE A 67 1.69 -14.42 11.23
N PHE A 68 2.04 -13.81 12.37
CA PHE A 68 3.01 -14.42 13.31
C PHE A 68 2.43 -15.62 14.06
N ASP A 69 1.12 -15.72 14.19
CA ASP A 69 0.49 -16.89 14.85
C ASP A 69 0.52 -18.12 13.96
N CYS A 70 0.50 -17.94 12.66
CA CYS A 70 0.37 -19.04 11.70
C CYS A 70 1.62 -19.29 10.85
N HIS A 71 2.54 -18.36 10.85
CA HIS A 71 3.75 -18.45 10.01
C HIS A 71 4.99 -18.14 10.87
N PHE A 72 5.46 -19.08 11.69
CA PHE A 72 4.91 -20.42 11.93
C PHE A 72 4.52 -20.55 13.40
N PRO A 73 3.65 -21.49 13.80
CA PRO A 73 3.33 -21.68 15.22
C PRO A 73 4.59 -21.88 16.06
N GLY A 74 4.84 -20.99 17.04
CA GLY A 74 6.04 -21.03 17.87
C GLY A 74 7.32 -20.51 17.21
N ASP A 75 7.25 -20.08 15.95
CA ASP A 75 8.40 -19.56 15.20
C ASP A 75 7.94 -18.41 14.31
N PRO A 76 7.78 -17.20 14.86
CA PRO A 76 7.21 -16.07 14.11
C PRO A 76 8.18 -15.53 13.06
N VAL A 77 7.76 -15.63 11.81
CA VAL A 77 8.50 -15.13 10.64
C VAL A 77 7.51 -14.39 9.74
N MET A 78 7.82 -13.17 9.35
CA MET A 78 6.97 -12.45 8.40
C MET A 78 7.05 -13.13 7.02
N PRO A 79 5.91 -13.52 6.42
CA PRO A 79 5.92 -14.08 5.07
C PRO A 79 6.51 -13.10 4.05
N GLY A 80 7.52 -13.55 3.29
CA GLY A 80 8.17 -12.70 2.30
C GLY A 80 7.23 -12.22 1.20
N CYS A 81 6.23 -13.04 0.86
CA CYS A 81 5.22 -12.66 -0.14
C CYS A 81 4.41 -11.43 0.28
N LEU A 82 4.24 -11.19 1.58
CA LEU A 82 3.53 -10.00 2.07
C LEU A 82 4.34 -8.73 1.87
N GLY A 83 5.67 -8.81 1.96
CA GLY A 83 6.52 -7.67 1.62
C GLY A 83 6.44 -7.32 0.14
N LEU A 84 6.40 -8.32 -0.72
CA LEU A 84 6.20 -8.09 -2.16
C LEU A 84 4.82 -7.51 -2.44
N ASP A 85 3.80 -8.04 -1.78
CA ASP A 85 2.43 -7.52 -1.94
C ASP A 85 2.33 -6.07 -1.47
N ALA A 86 3.06 -5.70 -0.41
CA ALA A 86 3.13 -4.32 0.05
C ALA A 86 3.63 -3.39 -1.07
N MET A 87 4.66 -3.81 -1.80
CA MET A 87 5.17 -3.01 -2.92
C MET A 87 4.13 -2.86 -4.03
N TRP A 88 3.39 -3.92 -4.34
CA TRP A 88 2.29 -3.84 -5.30
C TRP A 88 1.18 -2.91 -4.83
N GLN A 89 0.87 -2.93 -3.53
CA GLN A 89 -0.12 -2.02 -2.96
C GLN A 89 0.33 -0.56 -3.14
N LEU A 90 1.61 -0.29 -2.94
CA LEU A 90 2.16 1.05 -3.14
C LEU A 90 2.10 1.49 -4.60
N VAL A 91 2.39 0.59 -5.53
CA VAL A 91 2.26 0.89 -6.97
C VAL A 91 0.82 1.25 -7.30
N GLY A 92 -0.14 0.46 -6.83
CA GLY A 92 -1.56 0.72 -7.08
C GLY A 92 -2.01 2.05 -6.48
N PHE A 93 -1.58 2.35 -5.26
CA PHE A 93 -1.89 3.62 -4.62
C PHE A 93 -1.30 4.80 -5.40
N PHE A 94 -0.04 4.69 -5.83
CA PHE A 94 0.61 5.73 -6.62
C PHE A 94 -0.11 5.99 -7.94
N LEU A 95 -0.54 4.94 -8.63
CA LEU A 95 -1.28 5.09 -9.88
C LEU A 95 -2.59 5.86 -9.67
N GLY A 96 -3.31 5.58 -8.59
CA GLY A 96 -4.50 6.35 -8.24
C GLY A 96 -4.17 7.79 -7.88
N TRP A 97 -3.08 8.00 -7.14
CA TRP A 97 -2.64 9.33 -6.71
C TRP A 97 -2.29 10.25 -7.88
N VAL A 98 -1.69 9.71 -8.94
CA VAL A 98 -1.40 10.51 -10.15
C VAL A 98 -2.61 10.66 -11.07
N GLY A 99 -3.77 10.15 -10.68
CA GLY A 99 -5.03 10.34 -11.39
C GLY A 99 -5.48 9.17 -12.25
N GLY A 100 -4.80 8.03 -12.17
CA GLY A 100 -5.21 6.83 -12.91
C GLY A 100 -6.48 6.22 -12.35
N LYS A 101 -7.42 5.87 -13.22
CA LYS A 101 -8.67 5.20 -12.85
C LYS A 101 -8.65 3.73 -13.24
N GLY A 102 -9.53 2.96 -12.62
CA GLY A 102 -9.70 1.54 -12.93
C GLY A 102 -9.28 0.65 -11.79
N LYS A 103 -9.42 -0.66 -12.00
CA LYS A 103 -9.08 -1.69 -11.02
C LYS A 103 -8.09 -2.67 -11.64
N GLY A 104 -6.81 -2.41 -11.41
CA GLY A 104 -5.76 -3.31 -11.85
C GLY A 104 -5.61 -4.51 -10.93
N ARG A 105 -5.03 -5.57 -11.46
CA ARG A 105 -4.68 -6.75 -10.69
C ARG A 105 -3.28 -7.20 -11.09
N ALA A 106 -2.41 -7.41 -10.11
CA ALA A 106 -1.08 -7.94 -10.36
C ALA A 106 -1.18 -9.40 -10.76
N LEU A 107 -0.51 -9.76 -11.83
CA LEU A 107 -0.49 -11.14 -12.32
C LEU A 107 0.79 -11.88 -11.95
N GLY A 108 1.88 -11.17 -11.78
CA GLY A 108 3.16 -11.76 -11.44
C GLY A 108 4.26 -10.72 -11.43
N VAL A 109 5.46 -11.17 -11.09
CA VAL A 109 6.66 -10.34 -11.04
C VAL A 109 7.68 -10.92 -12.00
N GLY A 110 8.25 -10.07 -12.84
CA GLY A 110 9.39 -10.40 -13.66
C GLY A 110 10.69 -10.03 -12.94
N GLU A 111 11.59 -9.42 -13.67
CA GLU A 111 12.84 -8.90 -13.10
C GLU A 111 12.64 -7.56 -12.41
#